data_efb6661b41461788c9d46d6a8f3cabd5
#
_entry.id   efb6661b41461788c9d46d6a8f3cabd5
#
_cell.length_a   1.000
_cell.length_b   1.000
_cell.length_c   1.000
_cell.angle_alpha   90.00
_cell.angle_beta   90.00
_cell.angle_gamma   90.00
#
_symmetry.space_group_name_H-M   'P 1'
#
loop_
_entity.id
_entity.type
_entity.pdbx_description
1 polymer ?
#
loop_
_entity_poly.entity_id
_entity_poly.type
_entity_poly.pdbx_seq_one_letter_code
_entity_poly.pdbx_strand_id
1 'polypeptide(L)'
;MTRWHWASLLLAVCLSGCASLPGATTDTVDGRTVEYIQAGQGTPVVVFENGLGARLDWWSKVWPDTVAETRALAYNRAGYGRSDASPQPRDGAQVVQELRALLRARQLPPPYVLVGHSLGGLYMQLYARQYPAEVAALVLVDSTHPEQMRGAGNPDLWPTWLKVAFRLGTSDVVKQELAALDATGQRVASLPVDPSVPVFVLSALQTPGASSALAEDVRQKRADFAHLYPGSTQVWVDSGHGIPLEKPEAVVSAIRAALQAARALR
;
A
#
# COMPACT_ATOMS: atom_id res chain seq x y z
N MET A 1 11.38 34.25 14.18
CA MET A 1 11.76 33.00 14.86
C MET A 1 10.71 31.94 14.53
N THR A 2 10.88 31.13 13.50
CA THR A 2 10.04 29.92 13.23
C THR A 2 10.56 29.25 11.95
N ARG A 3 11.69 28.54 12.02
CA ARG A 3 12.29 27.84 10.84
C ARG A 3 12.65 26.38 11.09
N TRP A 4 12.05 25.71 12.10
CA TRP A 4 12.56 24.39 12.54
C TRP A 4 11.55 23.22 12.48
N HIS A 5 10.37 23.37 11.90
CA HIS A 5 9.35 22.30 11.91
C HIS A 5 9.31 21.43 10.65
N TRP A 6 10.15 21.70 9.65
CA TRP A 6 10.11 20.97 8.37
C TRP A 6 11.05 19.77 8.28
N ALA A 7 12.01 19.67 9.22
CA ALA A 7 13.00 18.59 9.22
C ALA A 7 12.49 17.28 9.85
N SER A 8 11.43 17.34 10.62
CA SER A 8 10.98 16.19 11.43
C SER A 8 10.18 15.13 10.66
N LEU A 9 9.70 15.42 9.46
CA LEU A 9 8.81 14.51 8.73
C LEU A 9 9.54 13.50 7.83
N LEU A 10 10.77 13.78 7.43
CA LEU A 10 11.57 12.89 6.57
C LEU A 10 12.52 12.00 7.37
N LEU A 11 12.76 12.29 8.65
CA LEU A 11 13.73 11.54 9.47
C LEU A 11 13.10 10.34 10.22
N ALA A 12 11.76 10.24 10.26
CA ALA A 12 11.08 9.12 10.92
C ALA A 12 11.16 7.79 10.16
N VAL A 13 11.61 7.79 8.91
CA VAL A 13 11.68 6.59 8.07
C VAL A 13 12.94 5.75 8.33
N CYS A 14 13.97 6.29 8.97
CA CYS A 14 15.29 5.65 9.01
C CYS A 14 15.67 4.95 10.33
N LEU A 15 14.80 4.89 11.35
CA LEU A 15 15.13 4.28 12.64
C LEU A 15 14.32 3.03 12.99
N SER A 16 13.66 2.39 12.02
CA SER A 16 13.11 1.05 12.25
C SER A 16 14.25 0.05 12.21
N GLY A 17 14.88 -0.20 13.35
CA GLY A 17 15.74 -1.37 13.53
C GLY A 17 15.02 -2.63 13.05
N CYS A 18 15.72 -3.74 12.88
CA CYS A 18 15.29 -5.04 12.34
C CYS A 18 14.09 -5.67 13.08
N ALA A 19 12.98 -4.96 13.22
CA ALA A 19 11.74 -5.50 13.76
C ALA A 19 10.93 -6.08 12.60
N SER A 20 10.94 -7.39 12.49
CA SER A 20 9.98 -8.14 11.68
C SER A 20 8.77 -8.51 12.56
N LEU A 21 7.59 -8.70 11.98
CA LEU A 21 6.46 -9.26 12.72
C LEU A 21 6.87 -10.62 13.31
N PRO A 22 6.57 -10.88 14.60
CA PRO A 22 6.86 -12.19 15.18
C PRO A 22 6.22 -13.32 14.37
N GLY A 23 7.01 -14.31 13.99
CA GLY A 23 6.58 -15.40 13.13
C GLY A 23 6.84 -15.18 11.62
N ALA A 24 7.40 -14.04 11.23
CA ALA A 24 7.83 -13.85 9.85
C ALA A 24 8.98 -14.81 9.50
N THR A 25 8.88 -15.41 8.32
CA THR A 25 9.81 -16.40 7.79
C THR A 25 10.20 -16.05 6.35
N THR A 26 11.06 -16.84 5.76
CA THR A 26 11.47 -16.71 4.35
C THR A 26 11.17 -17.98 3.59
N ASP A 27 10.91 -17.86 2.29
CA ASP A 27 10.80 -18.97 1.36
C ASP A 27 11.42 -18.58 0.01
N THR A 28 11.73 -19.55 -0.83
CA THR A 28 12.23 -19.30 -2.17
C THR A 28 11.07 -19.29 -3.18
N VAL A 29 10.87 -18.18 -3.85
CA VAL A 29 9.86 -18.00 -4.91
C VAL A 29 10.57 -17.53 -6.18
N ASP A 30 10.40 -18.26 -7.26
CA ASP A 30 11.05 -17.98 -8.55
C ASP A 30 12.58 -17.72 -8.40
N GLY A 31 13.24 -18.54 -7.57
CA GLY A 31 14.69 -18.48 -7.35
C GLY A 31 15.18 -17.35 -6.44
N ARG A 32 14.28 -16.59 -5.80
CA ARG A 32 14.62 -15.50 -4.88
C ARG A 32 14.02 -15.70 -3.50
N THR A 33 14.74 -15.32 -2.46
CA THR A 33 14.23 -15.29 -1.09
C THR A 33 13.14 -14.22 -0.96
N VAL A 34 12.00 -14.60 -0.39
CA VAL A 34 10.89 -13.67 -0.06
C VAL A 34 10.58 -13.80 1.42
N GLU A 35 10.62 -12.69 2.14
CA GLU A 35 10.18 -12.64 3.53
C GLU A 35 8.68 -12.39 3.60
N TYR A 36 7.98 -13.25 4.36
CA TYR A 36 6.54 -13.14 4.55
C TYR A 36 6.11 -13.67 5.93
N ILE A 37 4.88 -13.37 6.29
CA ILE A 37 4.15 -13.99 7.38
C ILE A 37 2.77 -14.40 6.88
N GLN A 38 2.34 -15.61 7.26
CA GLN A 38 1.02 -16.15 6.96
C GLN A 38 0.44 -16.78 8.21
N ALA A 39 -0.79 -16.40 8.58
CA ALA A 39 -1.49 -16.97 9.72
C ALA A 39 -3.01 -16.89 9.53
N GLY A 40 -3.77 -17.41 10.50
CA GLY A 40 -5.22 -17.47 10.46
C GLY A 40 -5.74 -18.61 9.57
N GLN A 41 -7.07 -18.73 9.50
CA GLN A 41 -7.77 -19.77 8.74
C GLN A 41 -9.00 -19.21 8.06
N GLY A 42 -9.47 -19.87 7.02
CA GLY A 42 -10.68 -19.47 6.31
C GLY A 42 -10.43 -18.66 5.04
N THR A 43 -11.52 -18.20 4.43
CA THR A 43 -11.56 -17.44 3.16
C THR A 43 -12.58 -16.31 3.25
N PRO A 44 -12.42 -15.25 2.43
CA PRO A 44 -11.29 -14.98 1.52
C PRO A 44 -10.00 -14.68 2.30
N VAL A 45 -8.84 -14.86 1.65
CA VAL A 45 -7.54 -14.51 2.23
C VAL A 45 -7.36 -13.01 2.16
N VAL A 46 -6.90 -12.39 3.26
CA VAL A 46 -6.48 -10.99 3.29
C VAL A 46 -5.00 -10.90 2.90
N VAL A 47 -4.68 -10.05 1.92
CA VAL A 47 -3.32 -9.84 1.41
C VAL A 47 -2.91 -8.40 1.63
N PHE A 48 -1.84 -8.18 2.38
CA PHE A 48 -1.33 -6.86 2.73
C PHE A 48 -0.18 -6.42 1.83
N GLU A 49 -0.24 -5.17 1.35
CA GLU A 49 0.79 -4.53 0.54
C GLU A 49 1.27 -3.22 1.18
N ASN A 50 2.58 -3.10 1.35
CA ASN A 50 3.22 -2.01 2.09
C ASN A 50 3.40 -0.74 1.23
N GLY A 51 3.52 0.40 1.89
CA GLY A 51 3.91 1.67 1.28
C GLY A 51 5.37 1.69 0.78
N LEU A 52 5.77 2.80 0.20
CA LEU A 52 7.14 3.06 -0.22
C LEU A 52 8.06 3.08 1.01
N GLY A 53 9.13 2.29 0.99
CA GLY A 53 10.08 2.22 2.10
C GLY A 53 9.59 1.43 3.33
N ALA A 54 8.32 1.04 3.38
CA ALA A 54 7.73 0.30 4.48
C ALA A 54 7.92 -1.23 4.33
N ARG A 55 7.89 -1.94 5.44
CA ARG A 55 8.01 -3.39 5.54
C ARG A 55 6.77 -3.99 6.18
N LEU A 56 6.70 -5.31 6.23
CA LEU A 56 5.54 -6.05 6.75
C LEU A 56 5.20 -5.72 8.22
N ASP A 57 6.15 -5.22 9.01
CA ASP A 57 5.95 -4.77 10.39
C ASP A 57 5.05 -3.51 10.48
N TRP A 58 4.81 -2.80 9.37
CA TRP A 58 3.84 -1.71 9.28
C TRP A 58 2.42 -2.16 9.65
N TRP A 59 2.12 -3.44 9.48
CA TRP A 59 0.83 -4.05 9.80
C TRP A 59 0.73 -4.61 11.22
N SER A 60 1.76 -4.42 12.06
CA SER A 60 1.88 -5.07 13.37
C SER A 60 0.66 -4.87 14.29
N LYS A 61 0.00 -3.70 14.22
CA LYS A 61 -1.18 -3.41 15.04
C LYS A 61 -2.50 -3.90 14.42
N VAL A 62 -2.51 -4.16 13.11
CA VAL A 62 -3.69 -4.65 12.36
C VAL A 62 -3.70 -6.17 12.26
N TRP A 63 -2.51 -6.78 12.25
CA TRP A 63 -2.30 -8.20 12.02
C TRP A 63 -3.04 -9.12 12.99
N PRO A 64 -2.99 -8.93 14.33
CA PRO A 64 -3.63 -9.85 15.30
C PRO A 64 -5.15 -9.98 15.07
N ASP A 65 -5.83 -8.85 14.92
CA ASP A 65 -7.27 -8.83 14.67
C ASP A 65 -7.63 -9.46 13.32
N THR A 66 -6.82 -9.20 12.28
CA THR A 66 -7.09 -9.77 10.95
C THR A 66 -6.97 -11.29 10.94
N VAL A 67 -5.92 -11.85 11.55
CA VAL A 67 -5.72 -13.32 11.56
C VAL A 67 -6.70 -14.05 12.49
N ALA A 68 -7.33 -13.35 13.41
CA ALA A 68 -8.43 -13.88 14.20
C ALA A 68 -9.72 -14.06 13.36
N GLU A 69 -9.90 -13.24 12.30
CA GLU A 69 -11.11 -13.24 11.46
C GLU A 69 -11.00 -14.16 10.23
N THR A 70 -9.79 -14.28 9.67
CA THR A 70 -9.54 -15.04 8.44
C THR A 70 -8.07 -15.36 8.26
N ARG A 71 -7.74 -16.09 7.19
CA ARG A 71 -6.35 -16.27 6.78
C ARG A 71 -5.80 -14.97 6.19
N ALA A 72 -4.57 -14.62 6.55
CA ALA A 72 -3.90 -13.44 6.03
C ALA A 72 -2.45 -13.71 5.62
N LEU A 73 -1.95 -12.91 4.68
CA LEU A 73 -0.55 -12.87 4.26
C LEU A 73 -0.07 -11.42 4.22
N ALA A 74 1.08 -11.15 4.85
CA ALA A 74 1.87 -9.94 4.64
C ALA A 74 3.28 -10.33 4.21
N TYR A 75 3.92 -9.51 3.41
CA TYR A 75 5.24 -9.84 2.86
C TYR A 75 6.09 -8.59 2.65
N ASN A 76 7.37 -8.78 2.47
CA ASN A 76 8.29 -7.76 2.02
C ASN A 76 8.54 -7.90 0.53
N ARG A 77 8.33 -6.82 -0.23
CA ARG A 77 8.69 -6.76 -1.65
C ARG A 77 10.19 -6.99 -1.83
N ALA A 78 10.60 -7.38 -3.03
CA ALA A 78 12.00 -7.55 -3.38
C ALA A 78 12.83 -6.30 -3.00
N GLY A 79 13.95 -6.51 -2.30
CA GLY A 79 14.84 -5.48 -1.80
C GLY A 79 14.44 -4.88 -0.44
N TYR A 80 13.36 -5.36 0.19
CA TYR A 80 12.94 -4.96 1.53
C TYR A 80 13.13 -6.09 2.56
N GLY A 81 13.45 -5.72 3.80
CA GLY A 81 13.63 -6.66 4.89
C GLY A 81 14.64 -7.76 4.54
N ARG A 82 14.22 -9.02 4.66
CA ARG A 82 15.02 -10.21 4.30
C ARG A 82 14.71 -10.73 2.89
N SER A 83 13.91 -10.01 2.09
CA SER A 83 13.66 -10.37 0.70
C SER A 83 14.82 -9.96 -0.18
N ASP A 84 15.26 -10.86 -1.07
CA ASP A 84 16.32 -10.58 -2.03
C ASP A 84 15.93 -9.42 -2.96
N ALA A 85 16.91 -8.66 -3.41
CA ALA A 85 16.71 -7.69 -4.47
C ALA A 85 16.30 -8.38 -5.78
N SER A 86 15.52 -7.68 -6.61
CA SER A 86 15.15 -8.14 -7.95
C SER A 86 15.98 -7.43 -9.00
N PRO A 87 16.50 -8.14 -10.01
CA PRO A 87 17.09 -7.51 -11.19
C PRO A 87 16.02 -6.92 -12.14
N GLN A 88 14.76 -7.25 -11.92
CA GLN A 88 13.65 -6.76 -12.73
C GLN A 88 13.25 -5.34 -12.36
N PRO A 89 12.63 -4.58 -13.27
CA PRO A 89 12.07 -3.25 -12.98
C PRO A 89 11.19 -3.29 -11.73
N ARG A 90 11.16 -2.18 -10.98
CA ARG A 90 10.32 -2.05 -9.77
C ARG A 90 9.02 -1.30 -10.08
N ASP A 91 8.43 -1.53 -11.25
CA ASP A 91 7.11 -1.01 -11.59
C ASP A 91 5.98 -1.86 -10.99
N GLY A 92 4.75 -1.31 -11.03
CA GLY A 92 3.59 -2.00 -10.46
C GLY A 92 3.25 -3.32 -11.12
N ALA A 93 3.51 -3.47 -12.44
CA ALA A 93 3.22 -4.71 -13.14
C ALA A 93 4.11 -5.85 -12.63
N GLN A 94 5.40 -5.57 -12.45
CA GLN A 94 6.35 -6.54 -11.90
C GLN A 94 6.04 -6.87 -10.44
N VAL A 95 5.72 -5.87 -9.61
CA VAL A 95 5.33 -6.09 -8.20
C VAL A 95 4.10 -6.98 -8.10
N VAL A 96 3.07 -6.73 -8.91
CA VAL A 96 1.85 -7.55 -8.95
C VAL A 96 2.16 -8.99 -9.40
N GLN A 97 3.03 -9.19 -10.39
CA GLN A 97 3.43 -10.53 -10.83
C GLN A 97 4.18 -11.29 -9.73
N GLU A 98 5.11 -10.64 -9.02
CA GLU A 98 5.86 -11.24 -7.91
C GLU A 98 4.92 -11.62 -6.75
N LEU A 99 3.95 -10.78 -6.41
CA LEU A 99 2.93 -11.08 -5.41
C LEU A 99 2.09 -12.31 -5.84
N ARG A 100 1.64 -12.37 -7.08
CA ARG A 100 0.88 -13.52 -7.58
C ARG A 100 1.69 -14.81 -7.56
N ALA A 101 2.99 -14.74 -7.84
CA ALA A 101 3.90 -15.88 -7.71
C ALA A 101 3.99 -16.35 -6.25
N LEU A 102 4.15 -15.42 -5.30
CA LEU A 102 4.16 -15.73 -3.87
C LEU A 102 2.84 -16.38 -3.43
N LEU A 103 1.68 -15.83 -3.81
CA LEU A 103 0.37 -16.38 -3.44
C LEU A 103 0.20 -17.82 -3.96
N ARG A 104 0.63 -18.10 -5.19
CA ARG A 104 0.63 -19.47 -5.74
C ARG A 104 1.59 -20.40 -4.99
N ALA A 105 2.82 -19.96 -4.73
CA ALA A 105 3.81 -20.75 -3.99
C ALA A 105 3.32 -21.07 -2.57
N ARG A 106 2.56 -20.16 -1.95
CA ARG A 106 1.95 -20.39 -0.63
C ARG A 106 0.62 -21.14 -0.68
N GLN A 107 0.19 -21.59 -1.85
CA GLN A 107 -1.08 -22.31 -2.06
C GLN A 107 -2.30 -21.55 -1.49
N LEU A 108 -2.30 -20.23 -1.67
CA LEU A 108 -3.38 -19.35 -1.28
C LEU A 108 -4.29 -19.12 -2.50
N PRO A 109 -5.46 -19.77 -2.56
CA PRO A 109 -6.36 -19.60 -3.71
C PRO A 109 -7.10 -18.26 -3.66
N PRO A 110 -7.37 -17.63 -4.82
CA PRO A 110 -8.30 -16.51 -4.90
C PRO A 110 -9.75 -16.93 -4.63
N PRO A 111 -10.69 -15.95 -4.44
CA PRO A 111 -10.43 -14.51 -4.49
C PRO A 111 -9.91 -13.95 -3.17
N TYR A 112 -9.21 -12.79 -3.25
CA TYR A 112 -8.55 -12.15 -2.13
C TYR A 112 -9.28 -10.87 -1.69
N VAL A 113 -9.16 -10.52 -0.40
CA VAL A 113 -9.34 -9.14 0.06
C VAL A 113 -7.95 -8.48 0.01
N LEU A 114 -7.77 -7.56 -0.92
CA LEU A 114 -6.51 -6.83 -1.10
C LEU A 114 -6.49 -5.59 -0.22
N VAL A 115 -5.46 -5.43 0.61
CA VAL A 115 -5.29 -4.29 1.52
C VAL A 115 -3.97 -3.61 1.20
N GLY A 116 -4.01 -2.36 0.75
CA GLY A 116 -2.81 -1.63 0.36
C GLY A 116 -2.69 -0.26 1.02
N HIS A 117 -1.51 0.02 1.62
CA HIS A 117 -1.18 1.32 2.20
C HIS A 117 -0.31 2.13 1.24
N SER A 118 -0.63 3.43 1.05
CA SER A 118 0.20 4.36 0.27
C SER A 118 0.52 3.81 -1.13
N LEU A 119 1.79 3.68 -1.53
CA LEU A 119 2.21 3.07 -2.79
C LEU A 119 1.68 1.64 -2.94
N GLY A 120 1.62 0.87 -1.86
CA GLY A 120 1.00 -0.46 -1.86
C GLY A 120 -0.47 -0.42 -2.28
N GLY A 121 -1.19 0.64 -1.92
CA GLY A 121 -2.55 0.88 -2.40
C GLY A 121 -2.62 1.03 -3.92
N LEU A 122 -1.66 1.72 -4.54
CA LEU A 122 -1.58 1.84 -6.01
C LEU A 122 -1.31 0.47 -6.68
N TYR A 123 -0.46 -0.36 -6.08
CA TYR A 123 -0.22 -1.72 -6.58
C TYR A 123 -1.46 -2.61 -6.45
N MET A 124 -2.21 -2.48 -5.35
CA MET A 124 -3.46 -3.24 -5.17
C MET A 124 -4.58 -2.75 -6.11
N GLN A 125 -4.63 -1.45 -6.43
CA GLN A 125 -5.49 -0.94 -7.51
C GLN A 125 -5.14 -1.58 -8.85
N LEU A 126 -3.83 -1.65 -9.17
CA LEU A 126 -3.38 -2.29 -10.41
C LEU A 126 -3.74 -3.78 -10.44
N TYR A 127 -3.52 -4.50 -9.33
CA TYR A 127 -3.91 -5.90 -9.20
C TYR A 127 -5.39 -6.09 -9.48
N ALA A 128 -6.24 -5.33 -8.79
CA ALA A 128 -7.69 -5.46 -8.92
C ALA A 128 -8.20 -5.18 -10.35
N ARG A 129 -7.60 -4.21 -11.04
CA ARG A 129 -7.97 -3.90 -12.43
C ARG A 129 -7.42 -4.90 -13.45
N GLN A 130 -6.25 -5.51 -13.18
CA GLN A 130 -5.67 -6.52 -14.09
C GLN A 130 -6.29 -7.92 -13.92
N TYR A 131 -6.68 -8.25 -12.69
CA TYR A 131 -7.14 -9.59 -12.32
C TYR A 131 -8.41 -9.53 -11.44
N PRO A 132 -9.49 -8.90 -11.92
CA PRO A 132 -10.69 -8.68 -11.11
C PRO A 132 -11.30 -9.98 -10.60
N ALA A 133 -11.25 -11.07 -11.36
CA ALA A 133 -11.75 -12.39 -10.93
C ALA A 133 -10.98 -12.98 -9.72
N GLU A 134 -9.80 -12.46 -9.41
CA GLU A 134 -9.00 -12.88 -8.26
C GLU A 134 -9.29 -12.03 -7.00
N VAL A 135 -10.18 -11.02 -7.08
CA VAL A 135 -10.39 -10.03 -6.01
C VAL A 135 -11.81 -10.10 -5.47
N ALA A 136 -11.92 -10.34 -4.17
CA ALA A 136 -13.19 -10.34 -3.45
C ALA A 136 -13.59 -8.95 -2.94
N ALA A 137 -12.60 -8.13 -2.56
CA ALA A 137 -12.76 -6.73 -2.18
C ALA A 137 -11.39 -6.02 -2.16
N LEU A 138 -11.42 -4.68 -2.23
CA LEU A 138 -10.24 -3.81 -2.18
C LEU A 138 -10.34 -2.83 -1.01
N VAL A 139 -9.31 -2.78 -0.17
CA VAL A 139 -9.18 -1.82 0.95
C VAL A 139 -7.97 -0.93 0.69
N LEU A 140 -8.21 0.34 0.46
CA LEU A 140 -7.22 1.36 0.16
C LEU A 140 -6.97 2.22 1.41
N VAL A 141 -5.78 2.11 1.99
CA VAL A 141 -5.41 2.79 3.23
C VAL A 141 -4.49 3.95 2.91
N ASP A 142 -5.02 5.15 2.90
CA ASP A 142 -4.36 6.40 2.47
C ASP A 142 -3.52 6.20 1.20
N SER A 143 -4.16 5.56 0.22
CA SER A 143 -3.53 5.05 -0.99
C SER A 143 -2.98 6.16 -1.86
N THR A 144 -1.88 5.88 -2.53
CA THR A 144 -1.38 6.72 -3.63
C THR A 144 -2.41 6.78 -4.75
N HIS A 145 -2.73 8.00 -5.18
CA HIS A 145 -3.60 8.25 -6.32
C HIS A 145 -2.90 7.91 -7.64
N PRO A 146 -3.58 7.39 -8.67
CA PRO A 146 -2.96 7.11 -9.97
C PRO A 146 -2.27 8.34 -10.61
N GLU A 147 -2.76 9.54 -10.35
CA GLU A 147 -2.16 10.80 -10.81
C GLU A 147 -1.29 11.49 -9.74
N GLN A 148 -0.73 10.72 -8.78
CA GLN A 148 0.04 11.29 -7.67
C GLN A 148 1.21 12.19 -8.11
N MET A 149 1.85 11.86 -9.23
CA MET A 149 3.00 12.60 -9.76
C MET A 149 2.60 13.78 -10.68
N ARG A 150 1.31 14.10 -10.78
CA ARG A 150 0.78 15.25 -11.54
C ARG A 150 0.44 16.39 -10.60
N GLY A 151 0.32 17.61 -11.16
CA GLY A 151 0.02 18.80 -10.38
C GLY A 151 1.13 19.12 -9.39
N ALA A 152 0.79 19.51 -8.17
CA ALA A 152 1.76 19.84 -7.12
C ALA A 152 2.58 18.64 -6.63
N GLY A 153 2.15 17.42 -6.92
CA GLY A 153 2.88 16.18 -6.63
C GLY A 153 4.07 15.91 -7.58
N ASN A 154 4.20 16.67 -8.67
CA ASN A 154 5.28 16.48 -9.64
C ASN A 154 6.66 16.68 -8.98
N PRO A 155 7.56 15.68 -9.03
CA PRO A 155 8.90 15.77 -8.45
C PRO A 155 9.76 16.93 -9.01
N ASP A 156 9.47 17.39 -10.24
CA ASP A 156 10.17 18.51 -10.84
C ASP A 156 9.92 19.82 -10.07
N LEU A 157 8.79 19.91 -9.40
CA LEU A 157 8.40 21.04 -8.57
C LEU A 157 8.96 20.95 -7.13
N TRP A 158 9.57 19.83 -6.76
CA TRP A 158 10.12 19.66 -5.43
C TRP A 158 11.33 20.58 -5.20
N PRO A 159 11.47 21.18 -4.01
CA PRO A 159 12.65 21.95 -3.65
C PRO A 159 13.94 21.12 -3.83
N THR A 160 15.02 21.76 -4.29
CA THR A 160 16.30 21.08 -4.56
C THR A 160 16.82 20.30 -3.35
N TRP A 161 16.69 20.86 -2.14
CA TRP A 161 17.11 20.17 -0.92
C TRP A 161 16.36 18.88 -0.67
N LEU A 162 15.05 18.83 -1.01
CA LEU A 162 14.23 17.64 -0.87
C LEU A 162 14.65 16.55 -1.87
N LYS A 163 14.92 16.94 -3.13
CA LYS A 163 15.46 16.03 -4.15
C LYS A 163 16.80 15.41 -3.71
N VAL A 164 17.70 16.24 -3.15
CA VAL A 164 19.00 15.78 -2.65
C VAL A 164 18.84 14.87 -1.43
N ALA A 165 18.02 15.26 -0.45
CA ALA A 165 17.77 14.45 0.73
C ALA A 165 17.18 13.08 0.38
N PHE A 166 16.22 13.05 -0.55
CA PHE A 166 15.64 11.82 -1.06
C PHE A 166 16.67 10.95 -1.77
N ARG A 167 17.51 11.56 -2.63
CA ARG A 167 18.54 10.83 -3.38
C ARG A 167 19.60 10.19 -2.48
N LEU A 168 19.98 10.85 -1.38
CA LEU A 168 21.04 10.39 -0.47
C LEU A 168 20.49 9.51 0.66
N GLY A 169 19.26 9.74 1.10
CA GLY A 169 18.68 9.10 2.30
C GLY A 169 17.88 7.83 2.04
N THR A 170 17.69 7.42 0.77
CA THR A 170 16.85 6.25 0.45
C THR A 170 17.63 5.14 -0.23
N SER A 171 17.15 3.88 -0.04
CA SER A 171 17.71 2.72 -0.72
C SER A 171 17.43 2.74 -2.23
N ASP A 172 18.18 1.97 -2.99
CA ASP A 172 18.01 1.93 -4.44
C ASP A 172 16.65 1.38 -4.88
N VAL A 173 16.09 0.41 -4.14
CA VAL A 173 14.75 -0.09 -4.43
C VAL A 173 13.68 1.00 -4.25
N VAL A 174 13.79 1.84 -3.23
CA VAL A 174 12.89 2.98 -3.02
C VAL A 174 12.97 3.99 -4.17
N LYS A 175 14.19 4.28 -4.65
CA LYS A 175 14.39 5.15 -5.82
C LYS A 175 13.77 4.58 -7.09
N GLN A 176 13.93 3.27 -7.33
CA GLN A 176 13.36 2.59 -8.48
C GLN A 176 11.83 2.57 -8.43
N GLU A 177 11.22 2.25 -7.28
CA GLU A 177 9.77 2.29 -7.10
C GLU A 177 9.20 3.69 -7.30
N LEU A 178 9.87 4.73 -6.77
CA LEU A 178 9.44 6.11 -6.99
C LEU A 178 9.57 6.52 -8.47
N ALA A 179 10.65 6.15 -9.13
CA ALA A 179 10.84 6.44 -10.55
C ALA A 179 9.78 5.77 -11.44
N ALA A 180 9.27 4.60 -11.04
CA ALA A 180 8.23 3.87 -11.76
C ALA A 180 6.79 4.28 -11.37
N LEU A 181 6.61 5.20 -10.40
CA LEU A 181 5.31 5.51 -9.83
C LEU A 181 4.35 6.11 -10.87
N ASP A 182 4.81 7.08 -11.66
CA ASP A 182 3.96 7.73 -12.68
C ASP A 182 3.52 6.72 -13.76
N ALA A 183 4.43 5.90 -14.26
CA ALA A 183 4.10 4.85 -15.24
C ALA A 183 3.11 3.82 -14.66
N THR A 184 3.27 3.46 -13.38
CA THR A 184 2.33 2.59 -12.66
C THR A 184 0.96 3.24 -12.55
N GLY A 185 0.90 4.52 -12.19
CA GLY A 185 -0.34 5.29 -12.11
C GLY A 185 -1.08 5.40 -13.44
N GLN A 186 -0.35 5.69 -14.52
CA GLN A 186 -0.90 5.72 -15.88
C GLN A 186 -1.48 4.36 -16.27
N ARG A 187 -0.80 3.27 -15.93
CA ARG A 187 -1.30 1.91 -16.18
C ARG A 187 -2.58 1.63 -15.40
N VAL A 188 -2.66 2.00 -14.12
CA VAL A 188 -3.89 1.91 -13.34
C VAL A 188 -5.02 2.68 -14.00
N ALA A 189 -4.78 3.94 -14.39
CA ALA A 189 -5.79 4.80 -15.02
C ALA A 189 -6.28 4.27 -16.38
N SER A 190 -5.43 3.54 -17.12
CA SER A 190 -5.78 2.98 -18.43
C SER A 190 -6.64 1.71 -18.40
N LEU A 191 -6.78 1.07 -17.23
CA LEU A 191 -7.53 -0.18 -17.08
C LEU A 191 -8.92 0.10 -16.50
N PRO A 192 -9.95 -0.66 -16.91
CA PRO A 192 -11.30 -0.50 -16.39
C PRO A 192 -11.37 -0.89 -14.90
N VAL A 193 -12.31 -0.27 -14.20
CA VAL A 193 -12.74 -0.72 -12.87
C VAL A 193 -13.83 -1.76 -13.03
N ASP A 194 -13.71 -2.88 -12.33
CA ASP A 194 -14.80 -3.84 -12.20
C ASP A 194 -15.75 -3.34 -11.09
N PRO A 195 -17.00 -2.96 -11.43
CA PRO A 195 -17.94 -2.43 -10.45
C PRO A 195 -18.46 -3.49 -9.47
N SER A 196 -18.22 -4.76 -9.74
CA SER A 196 -18.63 -5.86 -8.84
C SER A 196 -17.68 -6.05 -7.65
N VAL A 197 -16.48 -5.47 -7.71
CA VAL A 197 -15.50 -5.53 -6.61
C VAL A 197 -15.79 -4.42 -5.59
N PRO A 198 -16.21 -4.75 -4.35
CA PRO A 198 -16.42 -3.76 -3.31
C PRO A 198 -15.10 -3.03 -2.95
N VAL A 199 -15.14 -1.70 -2.86
CA VAL A 199 -13.97 -0.87 -2.54
C VAL A 199 -14.22 -0.07 -1.28
N PHE A 200 -13.28 -0.14 -0.34
CA PHE A 200 -13.25 0.61 0.91
C PHE A 200 -12.03 1.52 0.92
N VAL A 201 -12.24 2.81 1.12
CA VAL A 201 -11.17 3.82 1.08
C VAL A 201 -11.06 4.48 2.45
N LEU A 202 -9.90 4.40 3.06
CA LEU A 202 -9.54 5.14 4.26
C LEU A 202 -8.62 6.30 3.86
N SER A 203 -9.03 7.52 4.12
CA SER A 203 -8.27 8.74 3.79
C SER A 203 -7.88 9.48 5.06
N ALA A 204 -6.60 9.83 5.22
CA ALA A 204 -6.14 10.60 6.36
C ALA A 204 -6.66 12.04 6.29
N LEU A 205 -7.20 12.55 7.40
CA LEU A 205 -7.63 13.96 7.52
C LEU A 205 -6.44 14.90 7.62
N GLN A 206 -5.40 14.46 8.33
CA GLN A 206 -4.23 15.29 8.55
C GLN A 206 -3.30 15.26 7.33
N THR A 207 -2.93 16.43 6.85
CA THR A 207 -1.97 16.59 5.75
C THR A 207 -0.86 17.52 6.21
N PRO A 208 0.39 17.10 6.18
CA PRO A 208 1.50 17.98 6.54
C PRO A 208 1.52 19.23 5.68
N GLY A 209 1.75 20.39 6.30
CA GLY A 209 1.78 21.68 5.61
C GLY A 209 0.40 22.11 5.08
N ALA A 210 -0.63 22.01 5.91
CA ALA A 210 -2.06 22.17 5.62
C ALA A 210 -2.49 23.39 4.76
N SER A 211 -1.65 24.40 4.62
CA SER A 211 -1.88 25.59 3.79
C SER A 211 -1.06 25.62 2.50
N SER A 212 -0.33 24.57 2.17
CA SER A 212 0.48 24.50 0.95
C SER A 212 -0.34 23.98 -0.24
N ALA A 213 0.07 24.36 -1.46
CA ALA A 213 -0.53 23.84 -2.69
C ALA A 213 -0.42 22.30 -2.77
N LEU A 214 0.66 21.73 -2.24
CA LEU A 214 0.83 20.28 -2.17
C LEU A 214 -0.19 19.63 -1.24
N ALA A 215 -0.45 20.24 -0.08
CA ALA A 215 -1.44 19.69 0.85
C ALA A 215 -2.86 19.75 0.28
N GLU A 216 -3.18 20.80 -0.47
CA GLU A 216 -4.47 20.91 -1.18
C GLU A 216 -4.58 19.86 -2.28
N ASP A 217 -3.56 19.67 -3.09
CA ASP A 217 -3.49 18.62 -4.12
C ASP A 217 -3.69 17.22 -3.53
N VAL A 218 -3.04 16.93 -2.38
CA VAL A 218 -3.23 15.66 -1.66
C VAL A 218 -4.67 15.48 -1.19
N ARG A 219 -5.31 16.53 -0.63
CA ARG A 219 -6.70 16.45 -0.19
C ARG A 219 -7.65 16.19 -1.36
N GLN A 220 -7.44 16.88 -2.49
CA GLN A 220 -8.24 16.70 -3.70
C GLN A 220 -8.10 15.27 -4.24
N LYS A 221 -6.89 14.73 -4.31
CA LYS A 221 -6.64 13.36 -4.74
C LYS A 221 -7.25 12.32 -3.81
N ARG A 222 -7.22 12.55 -2.47
CA ARG A 222 -7.94 11.69 -1.53
C ARG A 222 -9.45 11.72 -1.76
N ALA A 223 -10.03 12.89 -2.01
CA ALA A 223 -11.46 13.02 -2.29
C ALA A 223 -11.84 12.37 -3.64
N ASP A 224 -10.97 12.42 -4.63
CA ASP A 224 -11.21 11.89 -5.98
C ASP A 224 -11.35 10.36 -6.04
N PHE A 225 -10.95 9.63 -4.99
CA PHE A 225 -11.19 8.18 -4.93
C PHE A 225 -12.68 7.82 -5.06
N ALA A 226 -13.59 8.68 -4.61
CA ALA A 226 -15.03 8.49 -4.80
C ALA A 226 -15.45 8.50 -6.29
N HIS A 227 -14.74 9.26 -7.13
CA HIS A 227 -14.94 9.28 -8.58
C HIS A 227 -14.24 8.10 -9.27
N LEU A 228 -13.02 7.77 -8.83
CA LEU A 228 -12.27 6.62 -9.37
C LEU A 228 -12.95 5.29 -9.10
N TYR A 229 -13.70 5.19 -7.99
CA TYR A 229 -14.41 3.99 -7.56
C TYR A 229 -15.85 4.34 -7.16
N PRO A 230 -16.75 4.55 -8.14
CA PRO A 230 -18.16 4.82 -7.85
C PRO A 230 -18.77 3.70 -7.00
N GLY A 231 -19.48 4.07 -5.93
CA GLY A 231 -20.05 3.12 -4.98
C GLY A 231 -19.09 2.64 -3.88
N SER A 232 -17.85 3.13 -3.85
CA SER A 232 -16.93 2.84 -2.74
C SER A 232 -17.43 3.45 -1.42
N THR A 233 -17.07 2.77 -0.31
CA THR A 233 -17.24 3.32 1.03
C THR A 233 -15.98 4.08 1.40
N GLN A 234 -16.05 5.42 1.46
CA GLN A 234 -14.92 6.26 1.89
C GLN A 234 -15.09 6.73 3.32
N VAL A 235 -14.05 6.56 4.14
CA VAL A 235 -13.97 6.99 5.54
C VAL A 235 -12.77 7.92 5.72
N TRP A 236 -13.03 9.12 6.25
CA TRP A 236 -12.00 10.05 6.65
C TRP A 236 -11.54 9.74 8.08
N VAL A 237 -10.26 9.44 8.24
CA VAL A 237 -9.67 9.02 9.51
C VAL A 237 -8.89 10.18 10.11
N ASP A 238 -9.16 10.51 11.37
CA ASP A 238 -8.41 11.54 12.10
C ASP A 238 -7.03 11.01 12.50
N SER A 239 -6.15 10.95 11.51
CA SER A 239 -4.76 10.54 11.62
C SER A 239 -3.91 11.20 10.54
N GLY A 240 -2.59 11.07 10.65
CA GLY A 240 -1.65 11.29 9.57
C GLY A 240 -1.64 10.15 8.56
N HIS A 241 -0.63 10.14 7.69
CA HIS A 241 -0.45 9.11 6.66
C HIS A 241 -0.27 7.69 7.21
N GLY A 242 0.13 7.57 8.47
CA GLY A 242 0.41 6.30 9.14
C GLY A 242 -0.81 5.59 9.72
N ILE A 243 -1.99 5.61 9.06
CA ILE A 243 -3.24 5.02 9.56
C ILE A 243 -3.06 3.62 10.18
N PRO A 244 -2.30 2.66 9.58
CA PRO A 244 -2.14 1.32 10.15
C PRO A 244 -1.51 1.30 11.55
N LEU A 245 -0.71 2.31 11.87
CA LEU A 245 -0.01 2.43 13.16
C LEU A 245 -0.70 3.39 14.13
N GLU A 246 -1.34 4.45 13.61
CA GLU A 246 -1.96 5.52 14.39
C GLU A 246 -3.41 5.20 14.76
N LYS A 247 -4.15 4.58 13.82
CA LYS A 247 -5.57 4.24 13.92
C LYS A 247 -5.85 2.84 13.38
N PRO A 248 -5.19 1.79 13.91
CA PRO A 248 -5.34 0.42 13.41
C PRO A 248 -6.79 -0.07 13.43
N GLU A 249 -7.61 0.40 14.38
CA GLU A 249 -9.02 0.05 14.49
C GLU A 249 -9.84 0.45 13.26
N ALA A 250 -9.48 1.56 12.59
CA ALA A 250 -10.13 1.97 11.35
C ALA A 250 -9.83 0.97 10.22
N VAL A 251 -8.57 0.51 10.13
CA VAL A 251 -8.16 -0.47 9.12
C VAL A 251 -8.83 -1.82 9.38
N VAL A 252 -8.84 -2.28 10.63
CA VAL A 252 -9.52 -3.54 11.03
C VAL A 252 -11.02 -3.48 10.70
N SER A 253 -11.68 -2.35 10.98
CA SER A 253 -13.10 -2.15 10.65
C SER A 253 -13.36 -2.22 9.14
N ALA A 254 -12.50 -1.61 8.32
CA ALA A 254 -12.61 -1.67 6.86
C ALA A 254 -12.36 -3.10 6.33
N ILE A 255 -11.41 -3.84 6.90
CA ILE A 255 -11.16 -5.24 6.56
C ILE A 255 -12.38 -6.10 6.90
N ARG A 256 -12.99 -5.92 8.08
CA ARG A 256 -14.21 -6.63 8.48
C ARG A 256 -15.36 -6.37 7.51
N ALA A 257 -15.59 -5.11 7.15
CA ALA A 257 -16.61 -4.74 6.16
C ALA A 257 -16.32 -5.37 4.79
N ALA A 258 -15.07 -5.39 4.34
CA ALA A 258 -14.64 -6.02 3.10
C ALA A 258 -14.85 -7.54 3.12
N LEU A 259 -14.52 -8.21 4.23
CA LEU A 259 -14.79 -9.64 4.42
C LEU A 259 -16.28 -9.95 4.41
N GLN A 260 -17.10 -9.12 5.04
CA GLN A 260 -18.56 -9.27 5.04
C GLN A 260 -19.15 -9.11 3.63
N ALA A 261 -18.76 -8.06 2.91
CA ALA A 261 -19.17 -7.83 1.52
C ALA A 261 -18.76 -9.01 0.61
N ALA A 262 -17.52 -9.47 0.72
CA ALA A 262 -16.98 -10.59 -0.04
C ALA A 262 -17.71 -11.93 0.23
N ARG A 263 -18.20 -12.13 1.45
CA ARG A 263 -18.99 -13.34 1.82
C ARG A 263 -20.44 -13.26 1.34
N ALA A 264 -21.00 -12.05 1.23
CA ALA A 264 -22.36 -11.84 0.74
C ALA A 264 -22.52 -12.03 -0.78
N LEU A 265 -21.42 -11.91 -1.53
CA LEU A 265 -21.39 -12.10 -2.99
C LEU A 265 -21.18 -13.57 -3.43
N ARG A 266 -20.98 -14.48 -2.50
CA ARG A 266 -20.85 -15.94 -2.73
C ARG A 266 -22.14 -16.67 -2.49
#